data_ffb852c6394244160126a9c3e9519aad
#
_entry.id   ffb852c6394244160126a9c3e9519aad
#
_cell.length_a   1.000
_cell.length_b   1.000
_cell.length_c   1.000
_cell.angle_alpha   90.00
_cell.angle_beta   90.00
_cell.angle_gamma   90.00
#
_symmetry.space_group_name_H-M   'P 1'
#
loop_
_entity.id
_entity.type
_entity.pdbx_description
1 polymer ?
#
loop_
_entity_poly.entity_id
_entity_poly.type
_entity_poly.pdbx_seq_one_letter_code
_entity_poly.pdbx_strand_id
1 'polypeptide(L)'
;MINIFRYFLFFSFLISFFIACVTPKQEVPPNIVLFFVDDMGWQDTSVPFWNQATAFNEIYQTPNMERLAAKGVKFTNAYATPVCSPTRVSLMTGMNAARHRVTNWTLRPDQKQPMELNHSSLSFPDWNFNGIGLDPSTPNAAYAKPLPQLLSEKGYYTIHAGKAHFGAIGYPSSNPINLGFDINIAGHAAGASESYLGRDNFGNGKPGKEVWAVPGLEKYHGEDIFLTEALTKEVLQAVSEPVENKQPFFIYFALYGIHTPLMANDRFVEPYRKMGMEEPEARYASMIESMDEALGEVLDYLEANKIENNTVILFMSDNGGLSAVARGGEKHTHNLPLKSGKGSIYEGGIRVPMLAYWPNKTPVNAINPTPLIIEDFFPSILEIAKVNDDSLPQIVDGQSFVPLLVNESEEAINRPLFWHYPNEWGPEGPGIGSYSAVRQGDWKLIYFHTDQSLELYNLKDDIQEGNNLIESNAKKTKELATILTTHLQAVNAQMPADKITGEIVPWPTTILNAKK
;
A
#
# COMPACT_ATOMS: atom_id res chain seq x y z
N MET A 1 -73.38 31.38 -67.26
CA MET A 1 -72.20 30.52 -67.23
C MET A 1 -71.34 31.02 -66.10
N ILE A 2 -71.32 30.30 -65.00
CA ILE A 2 -70.84 30.75 -63.70
C ILE A 2 -69.49 30.09 -63.45
N ASN A 3 -68.45 30.91 -63.29
CA ASN A 3 -67.12 30.45 -62.87
C ASN A 3 -67.02 30.40 -61.33
N ILE A 4 -66.72 29.22 -60.77
CA ILE A 4 -66.52 29.03 -59.37
C ILE A 4 -65.00 28.99 -59.15
N PHE A 5 -64.44 30.01 -58.47
CA PHE A 5 -63.05 30.03 -57.95
C PHE A 5 -63.01 29.23 -56.67
N ARG A 6 -62.15 28.19 -56.61
CA ARG A 6 -61.84 27.42 -55.43
C ARG A 6 -60.59 28.02 -54.79
N TYR A 7 -60.68 28.54 -53.57
CA TYR A 7 -59.58 28.91 -52.72
C TYR A 7 -59.01 27.67 -52.03
N PHE A 8 -57.76 27.37 -52.28
CA PHE A 8 -56.96 26.41 -51.48
C PHE A 8 -56.26 27.16 -50.33
N LEU A 9 -56.69 26.92 -49.10
CA LEU A 9 -55.96 27.35 -47.88
C LEU A 9 -54.87 26.34 -47.58
N PHE A 10 -53.62 26.77 -47.74
CA PHE A 10 -52.42 26.03 -47.21
C PHE A 10 -52.28 26.32 -45.74
N PHE A 11 -52.56 25.32 -44.90
CA PHE A 11 -52.26 25.34 -43.45
C PHE A 11 -50.83 24.83 -43.27
N SER A 12 -49.84 25.72 -43.12
CA SER A 12 -48.46 25.38 -42.75
C SER A 12 -48.41 25.04 -41.25
N PHE A 13 -48.30 23.77 -40.94
CA PHE A 13 -48.04 23.30 -39.58
C PHE A 13 -46.54 23.46 -39.29
N LEU A 14 -46.13 24.52 -38.57
CA LEU A 14 -44.79 24.68 -38.05
C LEU A 14 -44.63 23.72 -36.85
N ILE A 15 -44.03 22.56 -37.08
CA ILE A 15 -43.57 21.68 -36.01
C ILE A 15 -42.27 22.27 -35.49
N SER A 16 -42.32 23.02 -34.38
CA SER A 16 -41.13 23.44 -33.62
C SER A 16 -40.53 22.22 -32.90
N PHE A 17 -39.48 21.66 -33.47
CA PHE A 17 -38.66 20.69 -32.77
C PHE A 17 -37.93 21.42 -31.64
N PHE A 18 -38.40 21.29 -30.40
CA PHE A 18 -37.62 21.57 -29.22
C PHE A 18 -36.56 20.48 -29.11
N ILE A 19 -35.36 20.72 -29.65
CA ILE A 19 -34.15 19.96 -29.28
C ILE A 19 -33.86 20.38 -27.84
N ALA A 20 -34.36 19.61 -26.89
CA ALA A 20 -33.86 19.69 -25.53
C ALA A 20 -32.35 19.31 -25.59
N CYS A 21 -31.47 20.31 -25.53
CA CYS A 21 -30.08 20.08 -25.21
C CYS A 21 -30.06 19.41 -23.82
N VAL A 22 -30.03 18.08 -23.81
CA VAL A 22 -29.65 17.34 -22.62
C VAL A 22 -28.16 17.66 -22.45
N THR A 23 -27.85 18.68 -21.66
CA THR A 23 -26.50 18.85 -21.17
C THR A 23 -26.10 17.52 -20.51
N PRO A 24 -25.03 16.86 -20.95
CA PRO A 24 -24.58 15.64 -20.29
C PRO A 24 -24.44 15.99 -18.81
N LYS A 25 -25.13 15.23 -17.95
CA LYS A 25 -25.04 15.38 -16.50
C LYS A 25 -23.56 15.20 -16.18
N GLN A 26 -22.91 16.26 -15.75
CA GLN A 26 -21.48 16.20 -15.41
C GLN A 26 -21.36 15.11 -14.34
N GLU A 27 -20.75 13.99 -14.67
CA GLU A 27 -20.53 12.91 -13.71
C GLU A 27 -19.69 13.48 -12.57
N VAL A 28 -20.26 13.46 -11.38
CA VAL A 28 -19.53 13.84 -10.17
C VAL A 28 -18.42 12.80 -9.96
N PRO A 29 -17.16 13.20 -9.87
CA PRO A 29 -16.10 12.26 -9.59
C PRO A 29 -16.40 11.46 -8.32
N PRO A 30 -16.07 10.15 -8.25
CA PRO A 30 -16.32 9.37 -7.04
C PRO A 30 -15.43 9.83 -5.90
N ASN A 31 -15.92 9.72 -4.67
CA ASN A 31 -15.07 9.77 -3.50
C ASN A 31 -14.13 8.56 -3.49
N ILE A 32 -12.98 8.68 -2.87
CA ILE A 32 -11.99 7.61 -2.80
C ILE A 32 -11.55 7.45 -1.35
N VAL A 33 -11.70 6.24 -0.80
CA VAL A 33 -11.17 5.85 0.50
C VAL A 33 -10.08 4.82 0.26
N LEU A 34 -8.85 5.16 0.59
CA LEU A 34 -7.74 4.21 0.68
C LEU A 34 -7.52 3.88 2.16
N PHE A 35 -8.00 2.72 2.57
CA PHE A 35 -7.84 2.16 3.91
C PHE A 35 -6.55 1.34 3.93
N PHE A 36 -5.53 1.84 4.64
CA PHE A 36 -4.17 1.33 4.55
C PHE A 36 -3.67 0.87 5.91
N VAL A 37 -3.31 -0.41 6.01
CA VAL A 37 -2.93 -1.05 7.27
C VAL A 37 -1.41 -1.24 7.33
N ASP A 38 -0.84 -1.12 8.52
CA ASP A 38 0.59 -1.29 8.76
C ASP A 38 0.89 -2.70 9.28
N ASP A 39 1.81 -3.43 8.64
CA ASP A 39 2.29 -4.75 9.05
C ASP A 39 1.24 -5.88 9.05
N MET A 40 0.18 -5.81 8.25
CA MET A 40 -0.84 -6.86 8.18
C MET A 40 -0.42 -7.98 7.22
N GLY A 41 -0.33 -9.20 7.73
CA GLY A 41 -0.05 -10.39 6.93
C GLY A 41 -1.21 -10.80 6.02
N TRP A 42 -0.87 -11.55 4.97
CA TRP A 42 -1.81 -11.98 3.92
C TRP A 42 -3.00 -12.79 4.44
N GLN A 43 -2.84 -13.51 5.55
CA GLN A 43 -3.88 -14.31 6.20
C GLN A 43 -4.25 -13.81 7.61
N ASP A 44 -3.82 -12.61 7.99
CA ASP A 44 -4.18 -12.01 9.30
C ASP A 44 -5.61 -11.46 9.29
N THR A 45 -6.58 -12.26 8.84
CA THR A 45 -7.98 -11.88 8.62
C THR A 45 -8.87 -13.13 8.55
N SER A 46 -10.17 -13.01 8.82
CA SER A 46 -11.14 -14.09 8.57
C SER A 46 -11.45 -14.29 7.07
N VAL A 47 -11.05 -13.35 6.19
CA VAL A 47 -11.18 -13.49 4.73
C VAL A 47 -10.02 -14.31 4.16
N PRO A 48 -10.22 -15.55 3.68
CA PRO A 48 -9.11 -16.32 3.12
C PRO A 48 -8.66 -15.72 1.77
N PHE A 49 -7.38 -15.33 1.69
CA PHE A 49 -6.75 -14.89 0.43
C PHE A 49 -6.13 -16.05 -0.34
N TRP A 50 -5.90 -17.18 0.29
CA TRP A 50 -5.51 -18.43 -0.35
C TRP A 50 -6.74 -19.22 -0.79
N ASN A 51 -6.53 -20.27 -1.60
CA ASN A 51 -7.59 -21.21 -2.02
C ASN A 51 -8.03 -22.18 -0.90
N GLN A 52 -7.38 -22.14 0.25
CA GLN A 52 -7.68 -22.89 1.46
C GLN A 52 -7.71 -21.93 2.64
N ALA A 53 -8.66 -22.11 3.54
CA ALA A 53 -8.63 -21.43 4.83
C ALA A 53 -7.44 -21.93 5.68
N THR A 54 -6.81 -21.04 6.39
CA THR A 54 -5.72 -21.33 7.33
C THR A 54 -6.21 -21.17 8.76
N ALA A 55 -5.45 -21.67 9.74
CA ALA A 55 -5.76 -21.47 11.15
C ALA A 55 -5.88 -19.97 11.52
N PHE A 56 -5.17 -19.09 10.81
CA PHE A 56 -5.26 -17.63 11.03
C PHE A 56 -6.63 -17.09 10.65
N ASN A 57 -7.22 -17.58 9.56
CA ASN A 57 -8.57 -17.17 9.15
C ASN A 57 -9.68 -17.61 10.13
N GLU A 58 -9.41 -18.62 10.96
CA GLU A 58 -10.34 -19.08 12.00
C GLU A 58 -10.16 -18.29 13.31
N ILE A 59 -8.96 -17.74 13.55
CA ILE A 59 -8.61 -17.03 14.78
C ILE A 59 -9.04 -15.57 14.72
N TYR A 60 -8.65 -14.86 13.66
CA TYR A 60 -8.85 -13.42 13.56
C TYR A 60 -10.28 -13.08 13.16
N GLN A 61 -10.88 -12.13 13.88
CA GLN A 61 -12.26 -11.69 13.66
C GLN A 61 -12.24 -10.39 12.84
N THR A 62 -12.60 -10.48 11.56
CA THR A 62 -12.64 -9.32 10.66
C THR A 62 -13.93 -9.27 9.82
N PRO A 63 -15.12 -9.16 10.48
CA PRO A 63 -16.42 -9.20 9.81
C PRO A 63 -16.63 -8.04 8.81
N ASN A 64 -15.98 -6.89 9.00
CA ASN A 64 -16.09 -5.76 8.08
C ASN A 64 -15.22 -5.94 6.83
N MET A 65 -14.08 -6.62 6.94
CA MET A 65 -13.36 -7.10 5.75
C MET A 65 -14.19 -8.12 4.97
N GLU A 66 -14.90 -9.03 5.64
CA GLU A 66 -15.84 -9.95 4.98
C GLU A 66 -16.95 -9.19 4.25
N ARG A 67 -17.53 -8.16 4.90
CA ARG A 67 -18.55 -7.28 4.30
C ARG A 67 -18.02 -6.57 3.05
N LEU A 68 -16.78 -6.06 3.08
CA LEU A 68 -16.14 -5.42 1.93
C LEU A 68 -15.84 -6.44 0.82
N ALA A 69 -15.29 -7.59 1.15
CA ALA A 69 -15.00 -8.68 0.21
C ALA A 69 -16.25 -9.19 -0.49
N ALA A 70 -17.37 -9.32 0.24
CA ALA A 70 -18.66 -9.75 -0.31
C ALA A 70 -19.23 -8.75 -1.33
N LYS A 71 -18.95 -7.43 -1.17
CA LYS A 71 -19.41 -6.38 -2.10
C LYS A 71 -18.49 -6.18 -3.31
N GLY A 72 -17.21 -6.52 -3.19
CA GLY A 72 -16.16 -6.14 -4.13
C GLY A 72 -15.34 -7.30 -4.68
N VAL A 73 -14.10 -7.00 -4.99
CA VAL A 73 -13.09 -7.93 -5.50
C VAL A 73 -11.96 -8.11 -4.50
N LYS A 74 -11.56 -9.37 -4.33
CA LYS A 74 -10.40 -9.80 -3.58
C LYS A 74 -9.25 -10.08 -4.55
N PHE A 75 -8.16 -9.32 -4.44
CA PHE A 75 -6.92 -9.55 -5.19
C PHE A 75 -6.00 -10.47 -4.40
N THR A 76 -5.80 -11.69 -4.89
CA THR A 76 -5.04 -12.71 -4.16
C THR A 76 -3.53 -12.63 -4.37
N ASN A 77 -3.08 -11.84 -5.35
CA ASN A 77 -1.68 -11.63 -5.70
C ASN A 77 -1.32 -10.13 -5.67
N ALA A 78 -1.68 -9.43 -4.58
CA ALA A 78 -1.28 -8.04 -4.36
C ALA A 78 0.04 -7.99 -3.59
N TYR A 79 0.90 -7.05 -3.99
CA TYR A 79 2.26 -6.92 -3.48
C TYR A 79 2.58 -5.52 -3.00
N ALA A 80 3.36 -5.47 -1.91
CA ALA A 80 4.00 -4.27 -1.40
C ALA A 80 5.53 -4.41 -1.45
N THR A 81 6.26 -3.42 -0.96
CA THR A 81 7.68 -3.57 -0.66
C THR A 81 7.88 -4.26 0.70
N PRO A 82 9.07 -4.78 1.02
CA PRO A 82 9.27 -5.55 2.26
C PRO A 82 9.20 -4.73 3.54
N VAL A 83 9.23 -3.40 3.47
CA VAL A 83 9.12 -2.47 4.61
C VAL A 83 8.34 -1.21 4.24
N CYS A 84 7.87 -0.47 5.23
CA CYS A 84 6.83 0.56 5.12
C CYS A 84 7.17 1.80 4.26
N SER A 85 8.30 2.54 4.49
CA SER A 85 8.56 3.79 3.75
C SER A 85 8.66 3.59 2.24
N PRO A 86 9.39 2.58 1.71
CA PRO A 86 9.42 2.33 0.27
C PRO A 86 8.02 2.14 -0.34
N THR A 87 7.16 1.37 0.31
CA THR A 87 5.77 1.18 -0.13
C THR A 87 5.00 2.49 -0.17
N ARG A 88 5.09 3.28 0.90
CA ARG A 88 4.35 4.55 1.03
C ARG A 88 4.84 5.59 0.03
N VAL A 89 6.14 5.63 -0.26
CA VAL A 89 6.71 6.48 -1.32
C VAL A 89 6.30 5.99 -2.71
N SER A 90 6.32 4.67 -2.98
CA SER A 90 5.82 4.11 -4.25
C SER A 90 4.34 4.46 -4.47
N LEU A 91 3.50 4.33 -3.44
CA LEU A 91 2.08 4.71 -3.49
C LEU A 91 1.89 6.19 -3.85
N MET A 92 2.67 7.09 -3.22
CA MET A 92 2.52 8.54 -3.41
C MET A 92 3.11 9.05 -4.73
N THR A 93 3.97 8.29 -5.39
CA THR A 93 4.73 8.75 -6.56
C THR A 93 4.53 7.91 -7.83
N GLY A 94 4.02 6.69 -7.70
CA GLY A 94 3.90 5.73 -8.79
C GLY A 94 5.24 5.13 -9.25
N MET A 95 6.34 5.48 -8.58
CA MET A 95 7.68 4.98 -8.90
C MET A 95 7.97 3.66 -8.17
N ASN A 96 8.70 2.75 -8.83
CA ASN A 96 9.26 1.58 -8.17
C ASN A 96 10.38 1.96 -7.18
N ALA A 97 10.55 1.18 -6.11
CA ALA A 97 11.53 1.46 -5.06
C ALA A 97 12.98 1.57 -5.59
N ALA A 98 13.35 0.80 -6.60
CA ALA A 98 14.66 0.90 -7.25
C ALA A 98 14.88 2.26 -7.94
N ARG A 99 13.81 2.89 -8.47
CA ARG A 99 13.85 4.19 -9.14
C ARG A 99 13.85 5.35 -8.14
N HIS A 100 12.89 5.38 -7.21
CA HIS A 100 12.83 6.48 -6.24
C HIS A 100 13.89 6.38 -5.14
N ARG A 101 14.57 5.25 -5.02
CA ARG A 101 15.70 5.02 -4.11
C ARG A 101 15.43 5.28 -2.62
N VAL A 102 14.17 5.35 -2.20
CA VAL A 102 13.78 5.25 -0.78
C VAL A 102 13.65 3.77 -0.51
N THR A 103 14.76 3.10 -0.24
CA THR A 103 14.84 1.63 -0.20
C THR A 103 14.85 1.06 1.22
N ASN A 104 14.74 1.91 2.24
CA ASN A 104 14.55 1.50 3.63
C ASN A 104 13.63 2.50 4.35
N TRP A 105 13.35 2.32 5.64
CA TRP A 105 12.51 3.21 6.42
C TRP A 105 13.22 4.52 6.78
N THR A 106 12.49 5.62 6.69
CA THR A 106 12.98 6.98 6.93
C THR A 106 12.67 7.42 8.37
N LEU A 107 13.46 8.33 8.97
CA LEU A 107 13.11 8.98 10.23
C LEU A 107 13.95 10.22 10.48
N ARG A 108 15.28 10.04 10.67
CA ARG A 108 16.18 11.12 11.05
C ARG A 108 16.75 11.81 9.81
N PRO A 109 16.87 13.14 9.82
CA PRO A 109 17.39 13.88 8.68
C PRO A 109 18.84 13.47 8.41
N ASP A 110 19.16 13.33 7.13
CA ASP A 110 20.51 13.05 6.61
C ASP A 110 21.17 11.80 7.17
N GLN A 111 20.37 10.81 7.60
CA GLN A 111 20.87 9.59 8.22
C GLN A 111 20.17 8.35 7.68
N LYS A 112 20.95 7.34 7.31
CA LYS A 112 20.45 6.00 7.01
C LYS A 112 19.82 5.37 8.26
N GLN A 113 18.78 4.58 8.06
CA GLN A 113 18.14 3.80 9.12
C GLN A 113 18.16 2.31 8.77
N PRO A 114 18.35 1.44 9.74
CA PRO A 114 18.87 1.71 11.10
C PRO A 114 20.33 2.18 11.07
N MET A 115 20.69 3.07 11.98
CA MET A 115 22.01 3.73 11.99
C MET A 115 23.19 2.78 12.33
N GLU A 116 22.91 1.67 12.98
CA GLU A 116 23.92 0.81 13.62
C GLU A 116 24.34 -0.38 12.75
N LEU A 117 23.73 -0.56 11.56
CA LEU A 117 24.04 -1.70 10.71
C LEU A 117 25.42 -1.58 10.06
N ASN A 118 26.24 -2.55 10.36
CA ASN A 118 27.58 -2.69 9.79
C ASN A 118 27.79 -4.11 9.27
N HIS A 119 27.49 -4.35 8.00
CA HIS A 119 27.72 -5.64 7.37
C HIS A 119 29.21 -5.96 7.27
N SER A 120 29.60 -7.23 7.41
CA SER A 120 31.02 -7.63 7.44
C SER A 120 31.77 -7.43 6.11
N SER A 121 31.08 -7.67 4.98
CA SER A 121 31.69 -7.66 3.63
C SER A 121 31.14 -6.60 2.69
N LEU A 122 29.90 -6.13 2.88
CA LEU A 122 29.25 -5.17 1.98
C LEU A 122 29.20 -3.76 2.55
N SER A 123 29.39 -2.78 1.69
CA SER A 123 29.04 -1.39 1.88
C SER A 123 27.70 -1.12 1.17
N PHE A 124 26.70 -0.64 1.91
CA PHE A 124 25.40 -0.30 1.36
C PHE A 124 25.38 1.12 0.78
N PRO A 125 24.67 1.35 -0.32
CA PRO A 125 24.61 2.66 -0.96
C PRO A 125 23.96 3.72 -0.07
N ASP A 126 24.20 5.00 -0.38
CA ASP A 126 23.41 6.10 0.15
C ASP A 126 22.10 6.17 -0.63
N TRP A 127 21.02 5.84 0.04
CA TRP A 127 19.67 5.90 -0.53
C TRP A 127 18.97 7.22 -0.17
N ASN A 128 17.76 7.46 -0.69
CA ASN A 128 17.01 8.70 -0.46
C ASN A 128 16.31 8.69 0.93
N PHE A 129 17.10 8.68 2.01
CA PHE A 129 16.63 8.57 3.40
C PHE A 129 15.85 9.79 3.89
N ASN A 130 15.86 10.90 3.15
CA ASN A 130 15.03 12.07 3.45
C ASN A 130 13.60 11.94 2.86
N GLY A 131 13.32 10.88 2.09
CA GLY A 131 11.98 10.55 1.59
C GLY A 131 11.60 11.27 0.31
N ILE A 132 10.36 11.77 0.21
CA ILE A 132 9.86 12.51 -0.94
C ILE A 132 10.38 13.95 -0.89
N GLY A 133 11.04 14.39 -1.97
CA GLY A 133 11.43 15.78 -2.20
C GLY A 133 10.44 16.48 -3.13
N LEU A 134 10.07 17.72 -2.80
CA LEU A 134 9.24 18.58 -3.64
C LEU A 134 10.08 19.54 -4.52
N ASP A 135 11.37 19.53 -4.31
CA ASP A 135 12.36 20.28 -5.07
C ASP A 135 13.48 19.34 -5.51
N PRO A 136 13.92 19.38 -6.80
CA PRO A 136 14.97 18.50 -7.31
C PRO A 136 16.33 18.69 -6.63
N SER A 137 16.54 19.79 -5.94
CA SER A 137 17.77 20.07 -5.18
C SER A 137 17.77 19.49 -3.77
N THR A 138 16.66 18.89 -3.29
CA THR A 138 16.58 18.27 -1.96
C THR A 138 17.54 17.07 -1.91
N PRO A 139 18.56 17.08 -1.04
CA PRO A 139 19.54 16.01 -1.00
C PRO A 139 18.92 14.71 -0.48
N ASN A 140 19.36 13.58 -1.02
CA ASN A 140 18.92 12.24 -0.61
C ASN A 140 17.39 12.12 -0.48
N ALA A 141 16.66 12.70 -1.45
CA ALA A 141 15.20 12.66 -1.54
C ALA A 141 14.75 12.32 -2.97
N ALA A 142 13.63 11.68 -3.08
CA ALA A 142 13.01 11.34 -4.37
C ALA A 142 12.16 12.51 -4.85
N TYR A 143 12.59 13.21 -5.88
CA TYR A 143 11.81 14.31 -6.46
C TYR A 143 10.59 13.78 -7.20
N ALA A 144 9.40 14.22 -6.79
CA ALA A 144 8.15 13.85 -7.41
C ALA A 144 7.03 14.86 -7.11
N LYS A 145 6.01 14.88 -7.97
CA LYS A 145 4.71 15.48 -7.68
C LYS A 145 3.81 14.39 -7.08
N PRO A 146 3.45 14.48 -5.79
CA PRO A 146 2.78 13.39 -5.10
C PRO A 146 1.28 13.33 -5.41
N LEU A 147 0.71 12.15 -5.23
CA LEU A 147 -0.69 11.82 -5.50
C LEU A 147 -1.71 12.82 -4.89
N PRO A 148 -1.64 13.19 -3.60
CA PRO A 148 -2.62 14.10 -3.01
C PRO A 148 -2.57 15.50 -3.61
N GLN A 149 -1.40 15.99 -4.02
CA GLN A 149 -1.29 17.26 -4.72
C GLN A 149 -2.06 17.25 -6.05
N LEU A 150 -1.92 16.17 -6.82
CA LEU A 150 -2.64 16.01 -8.10
C LEU A 150 -4.16 15.94 -7.91
N LEU A 151 -4.59 15.26 -6.85
CA LEU A 151 -6.02 15.16 -6.51
C LEU A 151 -6.58 16.49 -6.03
N SER A 152 -5.86 17.23 -5.18
CA SER A 152 -6.25 18.56 -4.70
C SER A 152 -6.34 19.55 -5.87
N GLU A 153 -5.38 19.57 -6.80
CA GLU A 153 -5.45 20.37 -8.03
C GLU A 153 -6.67 20.03 -8.92
N LYS A 154 -7.18 18.78 -8.81
CA LYS A 154 -8.41 18.35 -9.50
C LYS A 154 -9.69 18.73 -8.75
N GLY A 155 -9.57 19.29 -7.55
CA GLY A 155 -10.68 19.73 -6.72
C GLY A 155 -11.16 18.71 -5.68
N TYR A 156 -10.41 17.63 -5.46
CA TYR A 156 -10.67 16.74 -4.33
C TYR A 156 -10.29 17.41 -3.01
N TYR A 157 -11.11 17.19 -1.99
CA TYR A 157 -10.72 17.46 -0.61
C TYR A 157 -9.90 16.29 -0.07
N THR A 158 -8.65 16.52 0.28
CA THR A 158 -7.69 15.46 0.55
C THR A 158 -7.40 15.35 2.04
N ILE A 159 -7.67 14.18 2.63
CA ILE A 159 -7.54 13.90 4.06
C ILE A 159 -6.47 12.82 4.27
N HIS A 160 -5.44 13.16 5.02
CA HIS A 160 -4.49 12.20 5.60
C HIS A 160 -4.86 11.92 7.04
N ALA A 161 -4.88 10.64 7.44
CA ALA A 161 -5.05 10.26 8.83
C ALA A 161 -4.17 9.07 9.23
N GLY A 162 -3.43 9.23 10.32
CA GLY A 162 -2.57 8.20 10.90
C GLY A 162 -1.11 8.28 10.41
N LYS A 163 -0.49 7.13 10.14
CA LYS A 163 0.93 7.01 9.79
C LYS A 163 1.23 7.59 8.41
N ALA A 164 2.06 8.62 8.35
CA ALA A 164 2.56 9.20 7.11
C ALA A 164 3.84 8.46 6.61
N HIS A 165 4.94 8.63 7.29
CA HIS A 165 6.21 7.95 7.04
C HIS A 165 6.74 8.13 5.60
N PHE A 166 6.54 9.34 5.04
CA PHE A 166 6.95 9.69 3.67
C PHE A 166 8.35 10.29 3.59
N GLY A 167 8.95 10.65 4.73
CA GLY A 167 10.28 11.26 4.78
C GLY A 167 10.74 11.62 6.18
N ALA A 168 11.97 12.14 6.27
CA ALA A 168 12.67 12.40 7.52
C ALA A 168 12.17 13.69 8.20
N ILE A 169 12.36 13.75 9.53
CA ILE A 169 12.06 14.91 10.37
C ILE A 169 12.72 16.17 9.80
N GLY A 170 11.97 17.27 9.71
CA GLY A 170 12.45 18.55 9.21
C GLY A 170 12.43 18.70 7.69
N TYR A 171 12.24 17.63 6.94
CA TYR A 171 11.99 17.68 5.50
C TYR A 171 10.51 17.89 5.18
N PRO A 172 10.16 18.49 4.02
CA PRO A 172 8.76 18.79 3.68
C PRO A 172 7.84 17.58 3.81
N SER A 173 8.28 16.40 3.35
CA SER A 173 7.51 15.16 3.40
C SER A 173 7.27 14.59 4.81
N SER A 174 7.87 15.16 5.86
CA SER A 174 7.52 14.80 7.25
C SER A 174 6.13 15.28 7.67
N ASN A 175 5.55 16.23 6.93
CA ASN A 175 4.19 16.72 7.16
C ASN A 175 3.34 16.52 5.89
N PRO A 176 2.29 15.69 5.92
CA PRO A 176 1.39 15.42 4.80
C PRO A 176 0.80 16.68 4.13
N ILE A 177 0.57 17.77 4.86
CA ILE A 177 0.09 19.04 4.29
C ILE A 177 1.00 19.52 3.15
N ASN A 178 2.30 19.40 3.32
CA ASN A 178 3.26 19.82 2.29
C ASN A 178 3.19 18.95 1.01
N LEU A 179 2.64 17.75 1.10
CA LEU A 179 2.45 16.85 -0.04
C LEU A 179 1.11 17.09 -0.76
N GLY A 180 0.32 18.07 -0.33
CA GLY A 180 -0.95 18.44 -0.95
C GLY A 180 -2.19 17.84 -0.29
N PHE A 181 -2.08 17.31 0.93
CA PHE A 181 -3.26 17.03 1.76
C PHE A 181 -3.80 18.32 2.35
N ASP A 182 -5.13 18.52 2.31
CA ASP A 182 -5.82 19.65 2.94
C ASP A 182 -5.88 19.47 4.47
N ILE A 183 -6.04 18.23 4.92
CA ILE A 183 -6.08 17.86 6.35
C ILE A 183 -5.01 16.82 6.66
N ASN A 184 -4.33 17.00 7.79
CA ASN A 184 -3.43 15.99 8.38
C ASN A 184 -3.86 15.68 9.81
N ILE A 185 -4.30 14.45 10.03
CA ILE A 185 -4.67 13.92 11.34
C ILE A 185 -3.55 12.97 11.79
N ALA A 186 -2.78 13.39 12.79
CA ALA A 186 -1.74 12.58 13.44
C ALA A 186 -0.59 12.09 12.55
N GLY A 187 -0.44 12.59 11.32
CA GLY A 187 0.64 12.17 10.42
C GLY A 187 1.94 12.91 10.67
N HIS A 188 3.05 12.19 10.76
CA HIS A 188 4.39 12.75 10.92
C HIS A 188 5.49 11.81 10.37
N ALA A 189 6.76 12.15 10.59
CA ALA A 189 7.89 11.39 10.05
C ALA A 189 8.05 9.97 10.62
N ALA A 190 7.60 9.71 11.86
CA ALA A 190 7.81 8.41 12.48
C ALA A 190 6.89 7.33 11.90
N GLY A 191 7.46 6.14 11.73
CA GLY A 191 6.77 4.98 11.20
C GLY A 191 6.08 4.09 12.25
N ALA A 192 6.07 4.51 13.52
CA ALA A 192 5.43 3.82 14.63
C ALA A 192 4.93 4.82 15.65
N SER A 193 3.98 4.41 16.49
CA SER A 193 3.59 5.14 17.70
C SER A 193 4.36 4.64 18.92
N GLU A 194 4.68 5.50 19.87
CA GLU A 194 5.21 5.08 21.18
C GLU A 194 4.16 4.35 22.03
N SER A 195 2.88 4.70 21.87
CA SER A 195 1.76 4.05 22.54
C SER A 195 0.49 4.17 21.72
N TYR A 196 -0.35 3.12 21.81
CA TYR A 196 -1.70 3.10 21.23
C TYR A 196 -2.77 3.57 22.22
N LEU A 197 -2.40 3.92 23.45
CA LEU A 197 -3.34 4.18 24.53
C LEU A 197 -3.49 5.68 24.79
N GLY A 198 -4.72 6.20 24.81
CA GLY A 198 -5.03 7.58 25.18
C GLY A 198 -4.60 7.89 26.61
N ARG A 199 -4.75 6.92 27.54
CA ARG A 199 -4.26 7.03 28.93
C ARG A 199 -2.73 7.22 29.03
N ASP A 200 -1.97 6.85 27.99
CA ASP A 200 -0.53 7.11 27.86
C ASP A 200 -0.24 8.34 26.99
N ASN A 201 -1.26 9.15 26.69
CA ASN A 201 -1.19 10.31 25.80
C ASN A 201 -0.61 9.98 24.42
N PHE A 202 -0.81 8.75 23.91
CA PHE A 202 -0.23 8.23 22.68
C PHE A 202 1.29 8.42 22.59
N GLY A 203 1.97 8.32 23.75
CA GLY A 203 3.42 8.50 23.90
C GLY A 203 3.89 9.92 24.14
N ASN A 204 3.00 10.93 24.12
CA ASN A 204 3.38 12.30 24.39
C ASN A 204 3.82 12.49 25.85
N GLY A 205 4.88 13.30 26.05
CA GLY A 205 5.43 13.55 27.38
C GLY A 205 6.37 12.47 27.93
N LYS A 206 6.69 11.42 27.15
CA LYS A 206 7.69 10.41 27.52
C LYS A 206 9.11 10.87 27.15
N PRO A 207 10.01 11.16 28.13
CA PRO A 207 11.37 11.62 27.86
C PRO A 207 12.17 10.64 26.99
N GLY A 208 12.83 11.14 25.95
CA GLY A 208 13.63 10.37 25.01
C GLY A 208 12.83 9.58 23.98
N LYS A 209 11.50 9.74 23.94
CA LYS A 209 10.57 9.06 23.03
C LYS A 209 9.77 10.04 22.16
N GLU A 210 10.08 11.31 22.21
CA GLU A 210 9.34 12.40 21.56
C GLU A 210 9.16 12.18 20.06
N VAL A 211 10.12 11.53 19.42
CA VAL A 211 10.09 11.21 17.98
C VAL A 211 8.94 10.29 17.61
N TRP A 212 8.54 9.43 18.54
CA TRP A 212 7.50 8.41 18.34
C TRP A 212 6.13 8.82 18.89
N ALA A 213 6.07 9.97 19.56
CA ALA A 213 4.81 10.51 20.09
C ALA A 213 3.88 10.90 18.95
N VAL A 214 2.63 10.48 19.02
CA VAL A 214 1.63 10.77 17.99
C VAL A 214 1.08 12.18 18.21
N PRO A 215 1.21 13.10 17.24
CA PRO A 215 0.76 14.47 17.37
C PRO A 215 -0.73 14.65 17.06
N GLY A 216 -1.34 15.78 17.47
CA GLY A 216 -2.64 16.24 16.99
C GLY A 216 -3.85 15.52 17.57
N LEU A 217 -3.66 14.71 18.61
CA LEU A 217 -4.72 13.99 19.31
C LEU A 217 -4.82 14.37 20.80
N GLU A 218 -4.38 15.59 21.15
CA GLU A 218 -4.28 16.07 22.55
C GLU A 218 -5.62 16.02 23.29
N LYS A 219 -6.75 16.17 22.57
CA LYS A 219 -8.11 16.09 23.18
C LYS A 219 -8.46 14.71 23.75
N TYR A 220 -7.71 13.68 23.36
CA TYR A 220 -7.89 12.32 23.86
C TYR A 220 -6.85 11.90 24.89
N HIS A 221 -5.96 12.83 25.31
CA HIS A 221 -4.95 12.53 26.31
C HIS A 221 -5.59 12.23 27.67
N GLY A 222 -5.18 11.14 28.29
CA GLY A 222 -5.75 10.65 29.56
C GLY A 222 -7.05 9.86 29.42
N GLU A 223 -7.64 9.81 28.21
CA GLU A 223 -8.90 9.10 27.98
C GLU A 223 -8.66 7.59 27.81
N ASP A 224 -9.69 6.80 28.11
CA ASP A 224 -9.72 5.36 27.84
C ASP A 224 -10.15 5.09 26.39
N ILE A 225 -9.25 5.40 25.47
CA ILE A 225 -9.45 5.26 24.02
C ILE A 225 -8.21 4.68 23.36
N PHE A 226 -8.42 3.81 22.38
CA PHE A 226 -7.33 3.27 21.57
C PHE A 226 -7.03 4.18 20.39
N LEU A 227 -5.76 4.22 19.92
CA LEU A 227 -5.32 5.12 18.85
C LEU A 227 -6.14 4.95 17.57
N THR A 228 -6.45 3.72 17.18
CA THR A 228 -7.28 3.44 16.00
C THR A 228 -8.68 4.07 16.13
N GLU A 229 -9.30 3.98 17.30
CA GLU A 229 -10.61 4.61 17.56
C GLU A 229 -10.54 6.14 17.51
N ALA A 230 -9.49 6.72 18.09
CA ALA A 230 -9.29 8.17 18.06
C ALA A 230 -9.14 8.67 16.61
N LEU A 231 -8.31 7.98 15.81
CA LEU A 231 -8.12 8.28 14.38
C LEU A 231 -9.42 8.16 13.60
N THR A 232 -10.22 7.11 13.84
CA THR A 232 -11.50 6.91 13.16
C THR A 232 -12.47 8.05 13.43
N LYS A 233 -12.61 8.45 14.70
CA LYS A 233 -13.45 9.61 15.08
C LYS A 233 -13.03 10.89 14.37
N GLU A 234 -11.72 11.15 14.28
CA GLU A 234 -11.21 12.33 13.59
C GLU A 234 -11.45 12.29 12.07
N VAL A 235 -11.27 11.12 11.44
CA VAL A 235 -11.55 10.95 10.01
C VAL A 235 -13.02 11.20 9.70
N LEU A 236 -13.94 10.59 10.48
CA LEU A 236 -15.37 10.75 10.28
C LEU A 236 -15.84 12.18 10.54
N GLN A 237 -15.19 12.90 11.46
CA GLN A 237 -15.41 14.34 11.65
C GLN A 237 -14.89 15.15 10.48
N ALA A 238 -13.67 14.90 10.00
CA ALA A 238 -13.06 15.65 8.90
C ALA A 238 -13.81 15.48 7.57
N VAL A 239 -14.32 14.27 7.29
CA VAL A 239 -15.04 14.00 6.05
C VAL A 239 -16.44 14.63 6.01
N SER A 240 -16.99 15.09 7.13
CA SER A 240 -18.30 15.77 7.17
C SER A 240 -18.32 17.04 6.33
N GLU A 241 -17.23 17.81 6.33
CA GLU A 241 -17.12 19.06 5.57
C GLU A 241 -17.27 18.86 4.05
N PRO A 242 -16.47 18.01 3.38
CA PRO A 242 -16.65 17.78 1.94
C PRO A 242 -17.99 17.11 1.60
N VAL A 243 -18.55 16.28 2.49
CA VAL A 243 -19.88 15.67 2.30
C VAL A 243 -20.96 16.75 2.27
N GLU A 244 -20.97 17.69 3.23
CA GLU A 244 -21.93 18.80 3.27
C GLU A 244 -21.78 19.72 2.05
N ASN A 245 -20.55 19.98 1.61
CA ASN A 245 -20.23 20.81 0.44
C ASN A 245 -20.41 20.07 -0.89
N LYS A 246 -20.73 18.77 -0.89
CA LYS A 246 -20.80 17.90 -2.09
C LYS A 246 -19.52 17.95 -2.92
N GLN A 247 -18.38 18.09 -2.26
CA GLN A 247 -17.06 18.07 -2.85
C GLN A 247 -16.54 16.62 -2.87
N PRO A 248 -15.93 16.13 -3.96
CA PRO A 248 -15.30 14.83 -3.95
C PRO A 248 -14.13 14.83 -2.97
N PHE A 249 -13.93 13.73 -2.25
CA PHE A 249 -12.85 13.60 -1.29
C PHE A 249 -11.98 12.39 -1.54
N PHE A 250 -10.72 12.51 -1.14
CA PHE A 250 -9.76 11.41 -1.04
C PHE A 250 -9.32 11.27 0.41
N ILE A 251 -9.58 10.13 1.00
CA ILE A 251 -9.09 9.77 2.33
C ILE A 251 -7.97 8.76 2.19
N TYR A 252 -6.77 9.12 2.65
CA TYR A 252 -5.70 8.18 2.94
C TYR A 252 -5.75 7.87 4.43
N PHE A 253 -6.53 6.84 4.79
CA PHE A 253 -6.67 6.38 6.16
C PHE A 253 -5.60 5.32 6.42
N ALA A 254 -4.43 5.76 6.83
CA ALA A 254 -3.25 4.95 7.05
C ALA A 254 -3.07 4.70 8.55
N LEU A 255 -3.55 3.58 9.03
CA LEU A 255 -3.44 3.24 10.44
C LEU A 255 -1.99 3.08 10.90
N TYR A 256 -1.70 3.40 12.17
CA TYR A 256 -0.48 2.94 12.83
C TYR A 256 -0.56 1.44 13.16
N GLY A 257 -1.77 0.91 13.36
CA GLY A 257 -2.01 -0.52 13.57
C GLY A 257 -1.83 -1.31 12.26
N ILE A 258 -1.30 -2.51 12.38
CA ILE A 258 -1.03 -3.30 13.59
C ILE A 258 0.47 -3.36 13.94
N HIS A 259 1.22 -2.29 13.68
CA HIS A 259 2.66 -2.18 13.96
C HIS A 259 2.97 -2.20 15.47
N THR A 260 4.20 -2.56 15.80
CA THR A 260 4.71 -2.48 17.18
C THR A 260 4.71 -1.03 17.73
N PRO A 261 4.56 -0.86 19.07
CA PRO A 261 4.46 -1.88 20.12
C PRO A 261 3.11 -2.61 20.09
N LEU A 262 3.10 -3.94 20.30
CA LEU A 262 1.84 -4.69 20.39
C LEU A 262 1.17 -4.37 21.73
N MET A 263 0.05 -3.65 21.67
CA MET A 263 -0.73 -3.25 22.84
C MET A 263 -2.15 -3.79 22.77
N ALA A 264 -2.65 -4.25 23.90
CA ALA A 264 -4.02 -4.74 23.95
C ALA A 264 -5.02 -3.60 23.77
N ASN A 265 -5.99 -3.79 22.89
CA ASN A 265 -7.24 -3.07 23.00
C ASN A 265 -8.14 -3.82 23.98
N ASP A 266 -8.42 -3.20 25.12
CA ASP A 266 -9.18 -3.82 26.22
C ASP A 266 -10.61 -4.23 25.81
N ARG A 267 -11.15 -3.66 24.73
CA ARG A 267 -12.45 -4.04 24.15
C ARG A 267 -12.44 -5.42 23.47
N PHE A 268 -11.30 -5.83 22.91
CA PHE A 268 -11.22 -7.01 22.03
C PHE A 268 -10.28 -8.11 22.52
N VAL A 269 -9.38 -7.86 23.46
CA VAL A 269 -8.30 -8.82 23.81
C VAL A 269 -8.76 -10.05 24.59
N GLU A 270 -9.82 -9.93 25.41
CA GLU A 270 -10.24 -11.00 26.32
C GLU A 270 -10.72 -12.30 25.63
N PRO A 271 -11.43 -12.28 24.50
CA PRO A 271 -11.74 -13.51 23.77
C PRO A 271 -10.48 -14.30 23.37
N TYR A 272 -9.44 -13.63 22.91
CA TYR A 272 -8.19 -14.26 22.49
C TYR A 272 -7.39 -14.85 23.66
N ARG A 273 -7.37 -14.16 24.81
CA ARG A 273 -6.79 -14.71 26.04
C ARG A 273 -7.51 -15.96 26.51
N LYS A 274 -8.86 -15.99 26.41
CA LYS A 274 -9.67 -17.17 26.74
C LYS A 274 -9.47 -18.35 25.82
N MET A 275 -9.05 -18.10 24.56
CA MET A 275 -8.62 -19.14 23.62
C MET A 275 -7.26 -19.73 24.00
N GLY A 276 -6.55 -19.17 25.00
CA GLY A 276 -5.23 -19.63 25.42
C GLY A 276 -4.07 -19.12 24.56
N MET A 277 -4.28 -18.05 23.79
CA MET A 277 -3.22 -17.43 23.01
C MET A 277 -2.15 -16.81 23.91
N GLU A 278 -0.89 -16.86 23.47
CA GLU A 278 0.18 -16.12 24.13
C GLU A 278 -0.10 -14.61 24.12
N GLU A 279 0.30 -13.91 25.18
CA GLU A 279 -0.04 -12.50 25.35
C GLU A 279 0.36 -11.59 24.16
N PRO A 280 1.56 -11.72 23.52
CA PRO A 280 1.88 -10.91 22.34
C PRO A 280 0.92 -11.16 21.18
N GLU A 281 0.51 -12.42 20.98
CA GLU A 281 -0.41 -12.80 19.90
C GLU A 281 -1.84 -12.36 20.18
N ALA A 282 -2.30 -12.46 21.44
CA ALA A 282 -3.61 -11.96 21.84
C ALA A 282 -3.72 -10.43 21.67
N ARG A 283 -2.63 -9.69 21.95
CA ARG A 283 -2.56 -8.24 21.68
C ARG A 283 -2.64 -7.97 20.19
N TYR A 284 -1.86 -8.69 19.38
CA TYR A 284 -1.88 -8.55 17.93
C TYR A 284 -3.29 -8.78 17.35
N ALA A 285 -3.95 -9.85 17.77
CA ALA A 285 -5.32 -10.17 17.37
C ALA A 285 -6.31 -9.06 17.76
N SER A 286 -6.19 -8.48 18.97
CA SER A 286 -7.04 -7.36 19.38
C SER A 286 -6.82 -6.10 18.58
N MET A 287 -5.60 -5.88 18.07
CA MET A 287 -5.29 -4.75 17.17
C MET A 287 -5.87 -4.97 15.78
N ILE A 288 -5.90 -6.23 15.28
CA ILE A 288 -6.60 -6.59 14.04
C ILE A 288 -8.09 -6.29 14.15
N GLU A 289 -8.74 -6.71 15.23
CA GLU A 289 -10.17 -6.46 15.44
C GLU A 289 -10.47 -4.97 15.57
N SER A 290 -9.59 -4.19 16.21
CA SER A 290 -9.67 -2.72 16.24
C SER A 290 -9.60 -2.09 14.83
N MET A 291 -8.74 -2.62 13.98
CA MET A 291 -8.61 -2.19 12.59
C MET A 291 -9.89 -2.50 11.81
N ASP A 292 -10.43 -3.70 11.97
CA ASP A 292 -11.66 -4.12 11.29
C ASP A 292 -12.86 -3.30 11.74
N GLU A 293 -12.97 -2.95 13.04
CA GLU A 293 -14.01 -2.06 13.52
C GLU A 293 -13.91 -0.67 12.90
N ALA A 294 -12.69 -0.12 12.80
CA ALA A 294 -12.47 1.16 12.11
C ALA A 294 -12.93 1.12 10.63
N LEU A 295 -12.69 0.02 9.93
CA LEU A 295 -13.23 -0.20 8.59
C LEU A 295 -14.76 -0.21 8.61
N GLY A 296 -15.37 -0.89 9.58
CA GLY A 296 -16.82 -0.95 9.78
C GLY A 296 -17.43 0.43 9.97
N GLU A 297 -16.87 1.24 10.87
CA GLU A 297 -17.34 2.61 11.13
C GLU A 297 -17.27 3.49 9.86
N VAL A 298 -16.23 3.35 9.04
CA VAL A 298 -16.15 4.06 7.75
C VAL A 298 -17.25 3.59 6.80
N LEU A 299 -17.48 2.29 6.66
CA LEU A 299 -18.53 1.73 5.80
C LEU A 299 -19.92 2.20 6.25
N ASP A 300 -20.19 2.18 7.55
CA ASP A 300 -21.45 2.62 8.14
C ASP A 300 -21.70 4.13 7.95
N TYR A 301 -20.64 4.94 8.10
CA TYR A 301 -20.71 6.37 7.82
C TYR A 301 -21.11 6.66 6.37
N LEU A 302 -20.49 5.96 5.41
CA LEU A 302 -20.82 6.13 4.00
C LEU A 302 -22.29 5.76 3.69
N GLU A 303 -22.79 4.67 4.27
CA GLU A 303 -24.19 4.24 4.15
C GLU A 303 -25.16 5.22 4.80
N ALA A 304 -24.88 5.64 6.04
CA ALA A 304 -25.72 6.59 6.78
C ALA A 304 -25.87 7.94 6.06
N ASN A 305 -24.80 8.40 5.41
CA ASN A 305 -24.80 9.64 4.62
C ASN A 305 -25.25 9.46 3.16
N LYS A 306 -25.58 8.22 2.74
CA LYS A 306 -26.04 7.86 1.39
C LYS A 306 -25.06 8.22 0.28
N ILE A 307 -23.78 8.13 0.58
CA ILE A 307 -22.67 8.40 -0.36
C ILE A 307 -21.90 7.13 -0.73
N GLU A 308 -22.24 5.97 -0.19
CA GLU A 308 -21.62 4.69 -0.48
C GLU A 308 -21.64 4.37 -1.99
N ASN A 309 -22.72 4.71 -2.69
CA ASN A 309 -22.88 4.46 -4.12
C ASN A 309 -21.98 5.34 -5.02
N ASN A 310 -21.33 6.36 -4.47
CA ASN A 310 -20.38 7.23 -5.17
C ASN A 310 -18.98 7.21 -4.49
N THR A 311 -18.66 6.16 -3.76
CA THR A 311 -17.37 6.04 -3.06
C THR A 311 -16.66 4.76 -3.45
N VAL A 312 -15.43 4.88 -3.95
CA VAL A 312 -14.52 3.75 -4.20
C VAL A 312 -13.76 3.46 -2.91
N ILE A 313 -13.68 2.20 -2.54
CA ILE A 313 -12.94 1.74 -1.35
C ILE A 313 -11.81 0.82 -1.80
N LEU A 314 -10.59 1.15 -1.41
CA LEU A 314 -9.39 0.37 -1.63
C LEU A 314 -8.81 0.03 -0.26
N PHE A 315 -8.54 -1.25 -0.01
CA PHE A 315 -7.94 -1.76 1.22
C PHE A 315 -6.65 -2.49 0.88
N MET A 316 -5.55 -2.18 1.59
CA MET A 316 -4.28 -2.90 1.43
C MET A 316 -3.38 -2.73 2.66
N SER A 317 -2.44 -3.66 2.86
CA SER A 317 -1.33 -3.53 3.82
C SER A 317 -0.07 -2.98 3.15
N ASP A 318 0.80 -2.32 3.93
CA ASP A 318 2.03 -1.70 3.42
C ASP A 318 3.24 -2.65 3.31
N ASN A 319 3.21 -3.77 3.98
CA ASN A 319 4.15 -4.90 3.86
C ASN A 319 3.55 -6.15 4.50
N GLY A 320 4.23 -7.28 4.37
CA GLY A 320 3.79 -8.52 5.00
C GLY A 320 3.82 -8.46 6.53
N GLY A 321 3.12 -9.38 7.17
CA GLY A 321 2.93 -9.42 8.61
C GLY A 321 4.22 -9.62 9.40
N LEU A 322 4.23 -9.10 10.63
CA LEU A 322 5.34 -9.31 11.57
C LEU A 322 5.60 -10.81 11.80
N SER A 323 6.86 -11.23 11.77
CA SER A 323 7.23 -12.63 11.96
C SER A 323 8.63 -12.83 12.56
N ALA A 324 9.53 -11.89 12.36
CA ALA A 324 10.89 -11.94 12.91
C ALA A 324 10.96 -11.48 14.38
N VAL A 325 10.08 -10.57 14.77
CA VAL A 325 10.06 -9.93 16.09
C VAL A 325 8.63 -9.67 16.57
N ALA A 326 8.49 -9.43 17.86
CA ALA A 326 7.30 -8.92 18.56
C ALA A 326 6.12 -9.89 18.75
N ARG A 327 5.89 -10.86 17.88
CA ARG A 327 4.83 -11.86 18.05
C ARG A 327 5.30 -13.03 18.92
N GLY A 328 4.36 -13.74 19.54
CA GLY A 328 4.61 -14.98 20.29
C GLY A 328 4.85 -16.17 19.34
N GLY A 329 5.14 -17.35 19.90
CA GLY A 329 5.33 -18.57 19.13
C GLY A 329 6.65 -18.65 18.39
N GLU A 330 6.70 -19.49 17.34
CA GLU A 330 7.88 -19.71 16.53
C GLU A 330 8.05 -18.61 15.49
N LYS A 331 9.22 -17.97 15.47
CA LYS A 331 9.53 -16.91 14.49
C LYS A 331 9.42 -17.42 13.06
N HIS A 332 9.06 -16.55 12.15
CA HIS A 332 8.94 -16.80 10.71
C HIS A 332 7.81 -17.75 10.28
N THR A 333 6.86 -18.06 11.19
CA THR A 333 5.71 -18.94 10.91
C THR A 333 4.37 -18.20 10.85
N HIS A 334 4.33 -16.91 11.20
CA HIS A 334 3.10 -16.14 11.37
C HIS A 334 2.35 -15.78 10.07
N ASN A 335 2.98 -16.01 8.90
CA ASN A 335 2.37 -15.75 7.60
C ASN A 335 2.11 -17.04 6.80
N LEU A 336 2.15 -18.20 7.43
CA LEU A 336 1.90 -19.47 6.74
C LEU A 336 0.57 -19.44 5.95
N PRO A 337 0.55 -20.02 4.72
CA PRO A 337 1.59 -20.85 4.10
C PRO A 337 2.79 -20.08 3.53
N LEU A 338 2.76 -18.74 3.52
CA LEU A 338 3.83 -17.92 2.98
C LEU A 338 5.06 -17.96 3.88
N LYS A 339 6.24 -17.98 3.26
CA LYS A 339 7.52 -18.06 3.95
C LYS A 339 7.92 -16.71 4.54
N SER A 340 8.33 -16.68 5.83
CA SER A 340 8.87 -15.53 6.54
C SER A 340 7.81 -14.42 6.78
N GLY A 341 8.20 -13.13 6.73
CA GLY A 341 7.35 -11.96 6.98
C GLY A 341 8.08 -10.65 6.70
N LYS A 342 7.62 -9.55 7.31
CA LYS A 342 8.18 -8.19 7.15
C LYS A 342 9.70 -8.20 7.04
N GLY A 343 10.24 -7.44 6.08
CA GLY A 343 11.66 -7.35 5.79
C GLY A 343 12.19 -8.42 4.83
N SER A 344 11.43 -9.50 4.60
CA SER A 344 11.82 -10.61 3.73
C SER A 344 11.38 -10.38 2.29
N ILE A 345 12.19 -10.90 1.34
CA ILE A 345 11.80 -10.96 -0.08
C ILE A 345 10.89 -12.15 -0.40
N TYR A 346 10.81 -13.15 0.49
CA TYR A 346 9.86 -14.22 0.32
C TYR A 346 8.42 -13.72 0.41
N GLU A 347 7.47 -14.50 -0.10
CA GLU A 347 6.06 -14.10 -0.23
C GLU A 347 5.47 -13.55 1.08
N GLY A 348 5.85 -14.09 2.25
CA GLY A 348 5.37 -13.62 3.55
C GLY A 348 5.75 -12.17 3.89
N GLY A 349 6.81 -11.63 3.26
CA GLY A 349 7.24 -10.25 3.50
C GLY A 349 6.66 -9.22 2.53
N ILE A 350 6.21 -9.66 1.35
CA ILE A 350 5.81 -8.76 0.27
C ILE A 350 4.38 -8.98 -0.24
N ARG A 351 3.79 -10.16 -0.06
CA ARG A 351 2.40 -10.44 -0.46
C ARG A 351 1.45 -10.05 0.65
N VAL A 352 0.44 -9.25 0.31
CA VAL A 352 -0.43 -8.58 1.27
C VAL A 352 -1.92 -8.74 0.92
N PRO A 353 -2.83 -8.62 1.91
CA PRO A 353 -4.26 -8.60 1.64
C PRO A 353 -4.64 -7.32 0.88
N MET A 354 -5.47 -7.47 -0.15
CA MET A 354 -6.04 -6.36 -0.92
C MET A 354 -7.50 -6.63 -1.26
N LEU A 355 -8.36 -5.70 -0.90
CA LEU A 355 -9.77 -5.67 -1.28
C LEU A 355 -10.06 -4.36 -2.00
N ALA A 356 -10.94 -4.40 -3.00
CA ALA A 356 -11.37 -3.19 -3.68
C ALA A 356 -12.87 -3.26 -4.03
N TYR A 357 -13.55 -2.13 -3.90
CA TYR A 357 -14.96 -2.00 -4.21
C TYR A 357 -15.25 -0.68 -4.88
N TRP A 358 -15.83 -0.74 -6.07
CA TRP A 358 -16.38 0.39 -6.80
C TRP A 358 -17.86 0.11 -7.08
N PRO A 359 -18.77 0.79 -6.39
CA PRO A 359 -20.21 0.53 -6.51
C PRO A 359 -20.68 0.55 -7.96
N ASN A 360 -21.53 -0.41 -8.31
CA ASN A 360 -22.11 -0.59 -9.64
C ASN A 360 -21.12 -0.90 -10.78
N LYS A 361 -19.83 -1.05 -10.47
CA LYS A 361 -18.77 -1.38 -11.44
C LYS A 361 -18.02 -2.66 -11.10
N THR A 362 -17.67 -2.84 -9.83
CA THR A 362 -16.96 -4.05 -9.38
C THR A 362 -17.90 -5.24 -9.33
N PRO A 363 -17.51 -6.41 -9.87
CA PRO A 363 -18.27 -7.65 -9.70
C PRO A 363 -18.37 -8.03 -8.23
N VAL A 364 -19.54 -8.48 -7.81
CA VAL A 364 -19.82 -8.88 -6.41
C VAL A 364 -19.09 -10.18 -6.07
N ASN A 365 -18.44 -10.21 -4.90
CA ASN A 365 -17.73 -11.39 -4.37
C ASN A 365 -16.73 -12.00 -5.38
N ALA A 366 -16.05 -11.13 -6.13
CA ALA A 366 -15.09 -11.55 -7.15
C ALA A 366 -13.71 -11.87 -6.57
N ILE A 367 -12.99 -12.76 -7.26
CA ILE A 367 -11.59 -13.07 -6.96
C ILE A 367 -10.77 -12.80 -8.20
N ASN A 368 -9.71 -12.00 -8.07
CA ASN A 368 -8.80 -11.71 -9.16
C ASN A 368 -7.36 -12.13 -8.77
N PRO A 369 -6.75 -13.11 -9.48
CA PRO A 369 -5.40 -13.58 -9.20
C PRO A 369 -4.30 -12.82 -9.97
N THR A 370 -4.63 -11.74 -10.68
CA THR A 370 -3.63 -10.97 -11.41
C THR A 370 -2.64 -10.32 -10.45
N PRO A 371 -1.32 -10.47 -10.65
CA PRO A 371 -0.33 -9.82 -9.82
C PRO A 371 -0.36 -8.29 -9.96
N LEU A 372 -0.49 -7.60 -8.83
CA LEU A 372 -0.47 -6.14 -8.68
C LEU A 372 0.61 -5.75 -7.67
N ILE A 373 1.15 -4.55 -7.81
CA ILE A 373 2.13 -4.01 -6.87
C ILE A 373 1.77 -2.58 -6.47
N ILE A 374 2.28 -2.12 -5.35
CA ILE A 374 1.86 -0.85 -4.72
C ILE A 374 1.95 0.37 -5.64
N GLU A 375 2.94 0.47 -6.54
CA GLU A 375 3.04 1.58 -7.50
C GLU A 375 1.85 1.65 -8.47
N ASP A 376 1.07 0.59 -8.63
CA ASP A 376 -0.13 0.55 -9.47
C ASP A 376 -1.29 1.38 -8.92
N PHE A 377 -1.28 1.64 -7.61
CA PHE A 377 -2.31 2.46 -6.98
C PHE A 377 -2.27 3.91 -7.46
N PHE A 378 -1.08 4.46 -7.71
CA PHE A 378 -0.94 5.82 -8.18
C PHE A 378 -1.69 6.07 -9.51
N PRO A 379 -1.39 5.38 -10.62
CA PRO A 379 -2.14 5.58 -11.86
C PRO A 379 -3.60 5.15 -11.76
N SER A 380 -3.93 4.13 -10.94
CA SER A 380 -5.31 3.69 -10.76
C SER A 380 -6.18 4.74 -10.07
N ILE A 381 -5.66 5.38 -9.03
CA ILE A 381 -6.38 6.45 -8.31
C ILE A 381 -6.52 7.68 -9.22
N LEU A 382 -5.49 8.04 -10.00
CA LEU A 382 -5.58 9.12 -10.97
C LEU A 382 -6.64 8.83 -12.05
N GLU A 383 -6.72 7.59 -12.56
CA GLU A 383 -7.73 7.17 -13.53
C GLU A 383 -9.14 7.24 -12.93
N ILE A 384 -9.34 6.73 -11.70
CA ILE A 384 -10.62 6.83 -10.97
C ILE A 384 -11.04 8.30 -10.81
N ALA A 385 -10.10 9.19 -10.48
CA ALA A 385 -10.33 10.61 -10.29
C ALA A 385 -10.39 11.40 -11.62
N LYS A 386 -10.14 10.77 -12.76
CA LYS A 386 -10.04 11.40 -14.09
C LYS A 386 -9.00 12.54 -14.10
N VAL A 387 -7.85 12.29 -13.47
CA VAL A 387 -6.68 13.17 -13.49
C VAL A 387 -5.76 12.75 -14.63
N ASN A 388 -5.32 13.72 -15.42
CA ASN A 388 -4.31 13.49 -16.44
C ASN A 388 -2.90 13.62 -15.83
N ASP A 389 -2.02 12.67 -16.14
CA ASP A 389 -0.64 12.57 -15.65
C ASP A 389 0.44 12.90 -16.68
N ASP A 390 0.07 13.43 -17.86
CA ASP A 390 0.98 13.71 -18.99
C ASP A 390 2.14 14.68 -18.65
N SER A 391 2.09 15.40 -17.55
CA SER A 391 3.08 16.44 -17.18
C SER A 391 3.84 16.17 -15.89
N LEU A 392 3.92 14.91 -15.45
CA LEU A 392 4.63 14.56 -14.23
C LEU A 392 6.15 14.69 -14.37
N PRO A 393 6.85 15.20 -13.33
CA PRO A 393 8.30 15.26 -13.34
C PRO A 393 8.96 13.88 -13.19
N GLN A 394 8.25 12.91 -12.56
CA GLN A 394 8.71 11.54 -12.36
C GLN A 394 8.20 10.59 -13.44
N ILE A 395 8.91 9.47 -13.60
CA ILE A 395 8.46 8.34 -14.41
C ILE A 395 7.59 7.44 -13.52
N VAL A 396 6.36 7.19 -13.91
CA VAL A 396 5.46 6.24 -13.26
C VAL A 396 5.78 4.83 -13.76
N ASP A 397 6.12 3.92 -12.84
CA ASP A 397 6.40 2.51 -13.15
C ASP A 397 5.13 1.66 -13.03
N GLY A 398 4.16 2.12 -12.22
CA GLY A 398 2.87 1.46 -12.01
C GLY A 398 1.99 1.43 -13.26
N GLN A 399 1.06 0.48 -13.30
CA GLN A 399 0.01 0.38 -14.31
C GLN A 399 -1.36 0.36 -13.64
N SER A 400 -2.33 1.05 -14.21
CA SER A 400 -3.68 1.06 -13.65
C SER A 400 -4.30 -0.33 -13.62
N PHE A 401 -4.86 -0.69 -12.46
CA PHE A 401 -5.65 -1.91 -12.28
C PHE A 401 -7.17 -1.65 -12.42
N VAL A 402 -7.59 -0.46 -12.79
CA VAL A 402 -9.02 -0.13 -12.98
C VAL A 402 -9.70 -1.12 -13.93
N PRO A 403 -9.12 -1.52 -15.08
CA PRO A 403 -9.73 -2.53 -15.95
C PRO A 403 -9.99 -3.88 -15.25
N LEU A 404 -9.14 -4.28 -14.30
CA LEU A 404 -9.33 -5.49 -13.50
C LEU A 404 -10.40 -5.31 -12.41
N LEU A 405 -10.54 -4.09 -11.90
CA LEU A 405 -11.52 -3.73 -10.88
C LEU A 405 -12.95 -3.73 -11.44
N VAL A 406 -13.12 -3.31 -12.70
CA VAL A 406 -14.44 -3.21 -13.36
C VAL A 406 -14.74 -4.37 -14.32
N ASN A 407 -13.87 -5.39 -14.35
CA ASN A 407 -14.00 -6.58 -15.21
C ASN A 407 -14.07 -6.26 -16.72
N GLU A 408 -13.37 -5.23 -17.16
CA GLU A 408 -13.26 -4.85 -18.58
C GLU A 408 -12.07 -5.52 -19.31
N SER A 409 -11.20 -6.22 -18.58
CA SER A 409 -10.07 -6.94 -19.14
C SER A 409 -10.13 -8.42 -18.79
N GLU A 410 -10.17 -9.28 -19.83
CA GLU A 410 -9.97 -10.72 -19.71
C GLU A 410 -8.47 -11.08 -19.76
N GLU A 411 -7.63 -10.16 -20.24
CA GLU A 411 -6.19 -10.38 -20.31
C GLU A 411 -5.54 -10.02 -18.96
N ALA A 412 -4.99 -11.04 -18.32
CA ALA A 412 -4.14 -10.83 -17.15
C ALA A 412 -2.96 -9.92 -17.54
N ILE A 413 -2.73 -8.86 -16.75
CA ILE A 413 -1.54 -8.02 -16.93
C ILE A 413 -0.31 -8.90 -16.67
N ASN A 414 0.31 -9.38 -17.73
CA ASN A 414 1.50 -10.25 -17.63
C ASN A 414 2.78 -9.42 -17.80
N ARG A 415 3.05 -8.56 -16.84
CA ARG A 415 4.29 -7.78 -16.76
C ARG A 415 5.18 -8.29 -15.64
N PRO A 416 6.50 -8.04 -15.70
CA PRO A 416 7.36 -8.31 -14.56
C PRO A 416 7.11 -7.28 -13.43
N LEU A 417 7.10 -7.77 -12.18
CA LEU A 417 7.11 -6.97 -10.97
C LEU A 417 8.50 -7.07 -10.34
N PHE A 418 8.99 -5.95 -9.78
CA PHE A 418 10.37 -5.85 -9.30
C PHE A 418 10.45 -5.39 -7.86
N TRP A 419 11.37 -5.99 -7.10
CA TRP A 419 11.76 -5.57 -5.76
C TRP A 419 13.26 -5.33 -5.74
N HIS A 420 13.67 -4.29 -5.03
CA HIS A 420 15.07 -3.96 -4.84
C HIS A 420 15.27 -3.37 -3.45
N TYR A 421 16.04 -4.07 -2.65
CA TYR A 421 16.35 -3.72 -1.27
C TYR A 421 17.86 -3.88 -1.04
N PRO A 422 18.69 -2.87 -1.41
CA PRO A 422 20.15 -2.94 -1.35
C PRO A 422 20.69 -2.63 0.05
N ASN A 423 19.93 -2.90 1.10
CA ASN A 423 20.20 -2.54 2.48
C ASN A 423 20.00 -3.75 3.39
N GLU A 424 20.09 -3.54 4.69
CA GLU A 424 19.60 -4.48 5.71
C GLU A 424 18.55 -3.81 6.58
N TRP A 425 17.59 -4.60 7.08
CA TRP A 425 16.54 -4.10 7.95
C TRP A 425 16.93 -4.12 9.44
N GLY A 426 17.79 -5.05 9.83
CA GLY A 426 18.28 -5.25 11.20
C GLY A 426 17.88 -6.60 11.80
N PRO A 427 16.60 -7.00 11.84
CA PRO A 427 16.22 -8.36 12.20
C PRO A 427 16.78 -9.38 11.23
N GLU A 428 17.06 -10.59 11.74
CA GLU A 428 17.54 -11.72 10.95
C GLU A 428 16.40 -12.70 10.64
N GLY A 429 16.50 -13.40 9.52
CA GLY A 429 15.54 -14.44 9.15
C GLY A 429 15.59 -14.83 7.67
N PRO A 430 14.81 -15.84 7.28
CA PRO A 430 14.76 -16.30 5.90
C PRO A 430 14.38 -15.15 4.95
N GLY A 431 15.22 -14.90 3.93
CA GLY A 431 15.00 -13.87 2.92
C GLY A 431 15.09 -12.43 3.42
N ILE A 432 15.48 -12.19 4.68
CA ILE A 432 15.78 -10.87 5.23
C ILE A 432 17.25 -10.56 4.96
N GLY A 433 17.54 -9.37 4.42
CA GLY A 433 18.87 -8.93 4.06
C GLY A 433 18.88 -8.06 2.82
N SER A 434 19.99 -8.04 2.08
CA SER A 434 20.14 -7.26 0.86
C SER A 434 19.85 -8.11 -0.37
N TYR A 435 18.91 -7.68 -1.23
CA TYR A 435 18.42 -8.47 -2.37
C TYR A 435 17.80 -7.63 -3.49
N SER A 436 17.64 -8.28 -4.66
CA SER A 436 16.75 -7.87 -5.73
C SER A 436 15.92 -9.06 -6.20
N ALA A 437 14.71 -8.84 -6.69
CA ALA A 437 13.87 -9.90 -7.20
C ALA A 437 13.01 -9.45 -8.38
N VAL A 438 12.57 -10.42 -9.17
CA VAL A 438 11.58 -10.25 -10.23
C VAL A 438 10.56 -11.37 -10.17
N ARG A 439 9.28 -11.02 -10.32
CA ARG A 439 8.19 -11.96 -10.59
C ARG A 439 7.61 -11.68 -11.97
N GLN A 440 7.46 -12.74 -12.79
CA GLN A 440 6.71 -12.67 -14.04
C GLN A 440 5.81 -13.89 -14.17
N GLY A 441 4.52 -13.66 -14.24
CA GLY A 441 3.53 -14.72 -14.18
C GLY A 441 3.66 -15.51 -12.88
N ASP A 442 3.81 -16.84 -12.96
CA ASP A 442 3.94 -17.72 -11.80
C ASP A 442 5.40 -17.87 -11.31
N TRP A 443 6.37 -17.31 -12.03
CA TRP A 443 7.79 -17.49 -11.73
C TRP A 443 8.37 -16.30 -10.99
N LYS A 444 9.18 -16.58 -9.96
CA LYS A 444 9.91 -15.59 -9.17
C LYS A 444 11.39 -15.96 -9.09
N LEU A 445 12.26 -15.01 -9.43
CA LEU A 445 13.71 -15.10 -9.25
C LEU A 445 14.12 -14.12 -8.17
N ILE A 446 14.91 -14.59 -7.20
CA ILE A 446 15.51 -13.80 -6.14
C ILE A 446 17.03 -13.81 -6.34
N TYR A 447 17.65 -12.64 -6.19
CA TYR A 447 19.08 -12.45 -6.16
C TYR A 447 19.50 -11.87 -4.80
N PHE A 448 20.21 -12.63 -4.00
CA PHE A 448 20.80 -12.18 -2.74
C PHE A 448 22.17 -11.55 -2.99
N HIS A 449 22.35 -10.30 -2.55
CA HIS A 449 23.57 -9.55 -2.82
C HIS A 449 24.75 -10.02 -1.98
N THR A 450 24.50 -10.48 -0.76
CA THR A 450 25.52 -10.82 0.24
C THR A 450 26.40 -12.00 -0.20
N ASP A 451 25.79 -13.08 -0.66
CA ASP A 451 26.46 -14.30 -1.07
C ASP A 451 26.38 -14.53 -2.60
N GLN A 452 25.76 -13.57 -3.31
CA GLN A 452 25.56 -13.59 -4.76
C GLN A 452 24.82 -14.85 -5.23
N SER A 453 23.96 -15.42 -4.37
CA SER A 453 23.14 -16.57 -4.69
C SER A 453 21.88 -16.16 -5.47
N LEU A 454 21.35 -17.12 -6.23
CA LEU A 454 20.10 -16.99 -6.95
C LEU A 454 19.14 -18.10 -6.51
N GLU A 455 17.86 -17.75 -6.37
CA GLU A 455 16.80 -18.70 -6.11
C GLU A 455 15.68 -18.51 -7.13
N LEU A 456 15.08 -19.64 -7.60
CA LEU A 456 13.99 -19.64 -8.56
C LEU A 456 12.82 -20.47 -8.04
N TYR A 457 11.62 -19.89 -8.05
CA TYR A 457 10.40 -20.54 -7.58
C TYR A 457 9.27 -20.46 -8.61
N ASN A 458 8.41 -21.48 -8.63
CA ASN A 458 7.13 -21.46 -9.32
C ASN A 458 6.02 -21.31 -8.26
N LEU A 459 5.51 -20.10 -8.06
CA LEU A 459 4.56 -19.77 -7.00
C LEU A 459 3.16 -20.41 -7.18
N LYS A 460 2.84 -20.91 -8.38
CA LYS A 460 1.60 -21.66 -8.63
C LYS A 460 1.63 -23.02 -7.96
N ASP A 461 2.78 -23.70 -8.03
CA ASP A 461 2.97 -25.04 -7.53
C ASP A 461 3.57 -25.06 -6.13
N ASP A 462 4.31 -24.00 -5.75
CA ASP A 462 5.06 -23.87 -4.51
C ASP A 462 4.96 -22.43 -3.95
N ILE A 463 3.80 -22.11 -3.37
CA ILE A 463 3.57 -20.79 -2.74
C ILE A 463 4.44 -20.58 -1.50
N GLN A 464 4.95 -21.68 -0.91
CA GLN A 464 5.79 -21.67 0.29
C GLN A 464 7.26 -21.39 0.00
N GLU A 465 7.65 -21.33 -1.28
CA GLU A 465 9.05 -21.12 -1.70
C GLU A 465 10.01 -22.14 -1.05
N GLY A 466 9.58 -23.40 -0.98
CA GLY A 466 10.32 -24.49 -0.36
C GLY A 466 11.28 -25.21 -1.30
N ASN A 467 11.06 -25.13 -2.61
CA ASN A 467 11.81 -25.89 -3.60
C ASN A 467 12.50 -24.98 -4.61
N ASN A 468 13.78 -24.71 -4.40
CA ASN A 468 14.57 -23.90 -5.32
C ASN A 468 14.85 -24.64 -6.64
N LEU A 469 14.32 -24.11 -7.74
CA LEU A 469 14.36 -24.71 -9.07
C LEU A 469 15.52 -24.22 -9.96
N ILE A 470 16.49 -23.49 -9.42
CA ILE A 470 17.53 -22.83 -10.20
C ILE A 470 18.34 -23.81 -11.07
N GLU A 471 18.67 -24.98 -10.53
CA GLU A 471 19.45 -26.01 -11.23
C GLU A 471 18.62 -26.75 -12.29
N SER A 472 17.35 -26.98 -12.00
CA SER A 472 16.45 -27.75 -12.88
C SER A 472 15.83 -26.91 -14.01
N ASN A 473 15.85 -25.57 -13.92
CA ASN A 473 15.21 -24.66 -14.86
C ASN A 473 16.15 -23.56 -15.39
N ALA A 474 17.32 -23.94 -15.88
CA ALA A 474 18.36 -23.00 -16.35
C ALA A 474 17.86 -21.98 -17.39
N LYS A 475 16.91 -22.37 -18.27
CA LYS A 475 16.34 -21.49 -19.28
C LYS A 475 15.51 -20.37 -18.62
N LYS A 476 14.62 -20.70 -17.68
CA LYS A 476 13.77 -19.74 -16.96
C LYS A 476 14.63 -18.85 -16.06
N THR A 477 15.62 -19.41 -15.38
CA THR A 477 16.60 -18.67 -14.59
C THR A 477 17.29 -17.58 -15.41
N LYS A 478 17.80 -17.94 -16.60
CA LYS A 478 18.46 -16.99 -17.50
C LYS A 478 17.51 -15.90 -18.00
N GLU A 479 16.28 -16.26 -18.36
CA GLU A 479 15.24 -15.34 -18.79
C GLU A 479 14.99 -14.27 -17.72
N LEU A 480 14.64 -14.69 -16.49
CA LEU A 480 14.32 -13.77 -15.41
C LEU A 480 15.55 -12.98 -14.91
N ALA A 481 16.73 -13.57 -14.88
CA ALA A 481 17.96 -12.86 -14.56
C ALA A 481 18.27 -11.76 -15.58
N THR A 482 17.95 -11.99 -16.86
CA THR A 482 18.10 -10.96 -17.90
C THR A 482 17.09 -9.84 -17.69
N ILE A 483 15.83 -10.16 -17.42
CA ILE A 483 14.78 -9.17 -17.15
C ILE A 483 15.15 -8.31 -15.93
N LEU A 484 15.56 -8.95 -14.82
CA LEU A 484 15.96 -8.26 -13.59
C LEU A 484 17.17 -7.35 -13.83
N THR A 485 18.23 -7.86 -14.48
CA THR A 485 19.43 -7.06 -14.78
C THR A 485 19.08 -5.86 -15.64
N THR A 486 18.28 -6.05 -16.68
CA THR A 486 17.87 -4.96 -17.59
C THR A 486 17.09 -3.88 -16.85
N HIS A 487 16.15 -4.27 -15.98
CA HIS A 487 15.39 -3.31 -15.17
C HIS A 487 16.30 -2.52 -14.22
N LEU A 488 17.12 -3.21 -13.41
CA LEU A 488 18.01 -2.56 -12.45
C LEU A 488 18.96 -1.56 -13.11
N GLN A 489 19.49 -1.90 -14.29
CA GLN A 489 20.34 -0.98 -15.08
C GLN A 489 19.53 0.19 -15.65
N ALA A 490 18.34 -0.05 -16.19
CA ALA A 490 17.49 0.99 -16.78
C ALA A 490 17.03 2.05 -15.76
N VAL A 491 16.77 1.64 -14.51
CA VAL A 491 16.40 2.58 -13.43
C VAL A 491 17.62 3.11 -12.68
N ASN A 492 18.83 2.74 -13.10
CA ASN A 492 20.08 3.08 -12.41
C ASN A 492 20.01 2.74 -10.90
N ALA A 493 19.61 1.49 -10.61
CA ALA A 493 19.46 1.01 -9.23
C ALA A 493 20.79 1.08 -8.45
N GLN A 494 20.72 1.48 -7.20
CA GLN A 494 21.89 1.58 -6.33
C GLN A 494 22.25 0.19 -5.80
N MET A 495 23.39 -0.35 -6.19
CA MET A 495 23.86 -1.67 -5.76
C MET A 495 24.81 -1.56 -4.58
N PRO A 496 24.82 -2.56 -3.67
CA PRO A 496 25.89 -2.68 -2.66
C PRO A 496 27.26 -2.86 -3.33
N ALA A 497 28.31 -2.52 -2.61
CA ALA A 497 29.69 -2.72 -3.04
C ALA A 497 30.45 -3.58 -2.04
N ASP A 498 31.40 -4.36 -2.51
CA ASP A 498 32.37 -5.06 -1.66
C ASP A 498 33.25 -4.06 -0.91
N LYS A 499 33.39 -4.22 0.40
CA LYS A 499 34.14 -3.27 1.25
C LYS A 499 35.63 -3.23 0.97
N ILE A 500 36.18 -4.31 0.44
CA ILE A 500 37.65 -4.44 0.21
C ILE A 500 38.01 -3.88 -1.14
N THR A 501 37.25 -4.27 -2.20
CA THR A 501 37.53 -3.89 -3.58
C THR A 501 36.88 -2.58 -3.98
N GLY A 502 35.77 -2.19 -3.36
CA GLY A 502 34.93 -1.06 -3.75
C GLY A 502 34.08 -1.34 -5.00
N GLU A 503 34.16 -2.53 -5.59
CA GLU A 503 33.38 -2.91 -6.74
C GLU A 503 31.94 -3.24 -6.34
N ILE A 504 30.97 -2.82 -7.17
CA ILE A 504 29.57 -3.19 -6.96
C ILE A 504 29.41 -4.70 -7.13
N VAL A 505 28.47 -5.30 -6.37
CA VAL A 505 28.13 -6.72 -6.52
C VAL A 505 27.72 -6.99 -7.98
N PRO A 506 28.11 -8.15 -8.53
CA PRO A 506 27.86 -8.43 -9.95
C PRO A 506 26.36 -8.52 -10.26
N TRP A 507 25.97 -8.19 -11.47
CA TRP A 507 24.59 -8.35 -11.94
C TRP A 507 24.19 -9.83 -11.99
N PRO A 508 22.89 -10.18 -11.83
CA PRO A 508 22.41 -11.56 -11.92
C PRO A 508 22.88 -12.32 -13.16
N THR A 509 22.92 -11.67 -14.30
CA THR A 509 23.41 -12.27 -15.57
C THR A 509 24.91 -12.55 -15.56
N THR A 510 25.70 -11.74 -14.87
CA THR A 510 27.16 -11.94 -14.74
C THR A 510 27.46 -13.20 -13.96
N ILE A 511 26.73 -13.45 -12.86
CA ILE A 511 26.87 -14.63 -12.01
C ILE A 511 26.59 -15.92 -12.81
N LEU A 512 25.52 -15.92 -13.61
CA LEU A 512 25.14 -17.09 -14.43
C LEU A 512 26.19 -17.41 -15.51
N ASN A 513 26.89 -16.39 -16.02
CA ASN A 513 27.92 -16.58 -17.03
C ASN A 513 29.25 -17.07 -16.42
N ALA A 514 29.55 -16.72 -15.17
CA ALA A 514 30.76 -17.16 -14.45
C ALA A 514 30.68 -18.63 -13.97
N LYS A 515 29.49 -19.21 -13.82
CA LYS A 515 29.25 -20.61 -13.43
C LYS A 515 29.32 -21.61 -14.62
N LYS A 516 29.57 -21.12 -15.84
CA LYS A 516 29.79 -21.93 -17.05
C LYS A 516 31.27 -22.17 -17.27
#